data_cb5f643207fd0ca4e5a49100b7bc8244
#
_entry.id   cb5f643207fd0ca4e5a49100b7bc8244
#
_cell.length_a   1.000
_cell.length_b   1.000
_cell.length_c   1.000
_cell.angle_alpha   90.00
_cell.angle_beta   90.00
_cell.angle_gamma   90.00
#
_symmetry.space_group_name_H-M   'P 1'
#
loop_
_entity.id
_entity.type
_entity.pdbx_description
1 polymer ?
#
loop_
_entity_poly.entity_id
_entity_poly.type
_entity_poly.pdbx_seq_one_letter_code
_entity_poly.pdbx_strand_id
1 'polypeptide(L)'
;MKKIYLMLFALMTLSVHAQEDAEQPNATQESSKTYKIKKSKGKLLLNLGQVTVEGYKGSEIIFSVKGEDQDEDKRAEGLQIVNSLGLVDNTGLGINVSEKDGILEVNSLKKMSFPDVKILVPENVIISFKHQSQYGGDIVFKNIQNEIEIATTYNNIKLENITGPATVKSIYGKVEAVFSQNTKGPLSIISVYGLADVTLPKSVKANLKTTTSYGEIYMSPDFKIDVEKKDGLVRHGDELIGKVNGGGTTIEVRSDYSKVYLRAK
;
A
#
# COMPACT_ATOMS: atom_id res chain seq x y z
N MET A 1 67.08 -53.49 -48.19
CA MET A 1 66.54 -52.94 -46.94
C MET A 1 66.08 -51.51 -47.25
N LYS A 2 64.84 -51.31 -47.63
CA LYS A 2 64.29 -50.00 -47.93
C LYS A 2 63.26 -49.66 -46.82
N LYS A 3 63.55 -48.61 -46.05
CA LYS A 3 62.62 -48.10 -45.00
C LYS A 3 61.63 -47.16 -45.68
N ILE A 4 60.36 -47.52 -45.59
CA ILE A 4 59.22 -46.68 -46.03
C ILE A 4 58.79 -45.84 -44.86
N TYR A 5 58.84 -44.52 -45.00
CA TYR A 5 58.30 -43.55 -44.07
C TYR A 5 56.83 -43.28 -44.46
N LEU A 6 55.92 -43.62 -43.57
CA LEU A 6 54.47 -43.34 -43.71
C LEU A 6 54.27 -41.93 -43.16
N MET A 7 53.92 -40.98 -44.03
CA MET A 7 53.61 -39.60 -43.63
C MET A 7 52.10 -39.51 -43.34
N LEU A 8 51.75 -39.35 -42.06
CA LEU A 8 50.34 -39.20 -41.63
C LEU A 8 49.97 -37.72 -41.81
N PHE A 9 49.02 -37.47 -42.72
CA PHE A 9 48.46 -36.14 -42.95
C PHE A 9 47.28 -35.97 -42.02
N ALA A 10 47.43 -35.15 -40.97
CA ALA A 10 46.32 -34.80 -40.06
C ALA A 10 45.52 -33.65 -40.69
N LEU A 11 44.30 -33.92 -41.10
CA LEU A 11 43.31 -32.91 -41.50
C LEU A 11 42.80 -32.25 -40.25
N MET A 12 43.18 -31.00 -40.01
CA MET A 12 42.50 -30.14 -39.01
C MET A 12 41.27 -29.54 -39.63
N THR A 13 40.10 -30.01 -39.20
CA THR A 13 38.82 -29.36 -39.47
C THR A 13 38.65 -28.21 -38.48
N LEU A 14 38.72 -26.97 -38.94
CA LEU A 14 38.31 -25.80 -38.17
C LEU A 14 36.76 -25.81 -38.07
N SER A 15 36.24 -26.14 -36.91
CA SER A 15 34.85 -25.86 -36.56
C SER A 15 34.72 -24.39 -36.14
N VAL A 16 34.19 -23.57 -37.02
CA VAL A 16 33.75 -22.21 -36.68
C VAL A 16 32.48 -22.36 -35.83
N HIS A 17 32.59 -22.18 -34.51
CA HIS A 17 31.43 -21.96 -33.66
C HIS A 17 31.05 -20.49 -33.81
N ALA A 18 29.96 -20.22 -34.51
CA ALA A 18 29.26 -18.97 -34.38
C ALA A 18 28.72 -18.90 -32.95
N GLN A 19 29.31 -18.08 -32.09
CA GLN A 19 28.76 -17.68 -30.82
C GLN A 19 27.63 -16.69 -31.16
N GLU A 20 26.39 -17.15 -31.07
CA GLU A 20 25.24 -16.25 -30.93
C GLU A 20 25.42 -15.52 -29.58
N ASP A 21 25.82 -14.26 -29.69
CA ASP A 21 25.74 -13.33 -28.58
C ASP A 21 24.24 -13.20 -28.21
N ALA A 22 23.81 -14.00 -27.23
CA ALA A 22 22.56 -13.75 -26.55
C ALA A 22 22.66 -12.39 -25.86
N GLU A 23 22.08 -11.38 -26.48
CA GLU A 23 21.80 -10.10 -25.82
C GLU A 23 21.07 -10.40 -24.52
N GLN A 24 21.78 -10.36 -23.39
CA GLN A 24 21.16 -10.26 -22.09
C GLN A 24 20.38 -8.94 -22.09
N PRO A 25 19.08 -8.95 -21.77
CA PRO A 25 18.36 -7.71 -21.61
C PRO A 25 19.06 -6.94 -20.49
N ASN A 26 19.66 -5.81 -20.84
CA ASN A 26 20.14 -4.82 -19.88
C ASN A 26 18.96 -4.47 -19.00
N ALA A 27 18.84 -5.09 -17.84
CA ALA A 27 18.02 -4.60 -16.76
C ALA A 27 18.61 -3.24 -16.38
N THR A 28 18.02 -2.19 -16.89
CA THR A 28 18.31 -0.82 -16.49
C THR A 28 18.12 -0.81 -14.99
N GLN A 29 19.19 -0.79 -14.21
CA GLN A 29 19.11 -0.56 -12.78
C GLN A 29 18.57 0.86 -12.61
N GLU A 30 17.25 0.97 -12.42
CA GLU A 30 16.62 2.22 -12.02
C GLU A 30 17.33 2.69 -10.75
N SER A 31 18.06 3.80 -10.84
CA SER A 31 18.72 4.39 -9.68
C SER A 31 17.66 4.82 -8.69
N SER A 32 17.59 4.20 -7.52
CA SER A 32 16.68 4.61 -6.45
C SER A 32 17.46 5.40 -5.39
N LYS A 33 16.95 6.58 -5.04
CA LYS A 33 17.44 7.33 -3.87
C LYS A 33 16.78 6.77 -2.62
N THR A 34 17.53 6.61 -1.54
CA THR A 34 17.03 6.04 -0.27
C THR A 34 17.43 6.89 0.92
N TYR A 35 16.51 6.97 1.91
CA TYR A 35 16.75 7.58 3.22
C TYR A 35 16.30 6.60 4.31
N LYS A 36 17.08 6.44 5.40
CA LYS A 36 16.81 5.43 6.45
C LYS A 36 16.83 6.06 7.82
N ILE A 37 15.91 5.60 8.68
CA ILE A 37 15.85 5.99 10.09
C ILE A 37 15.76 4.74 10.96
N LYS A 38 16.62 4.62 11.96
CA LYS A 38 16.55 3.58 12.99
C LYS A 38 15.33 3.82 13.88
N LYS A 39 14.23 3.13 13.60
CA LYS A 39 13.00 3.20 14.38
C LYS A 39 12.20 1.92 14.18
N SER A 40 12.15 1.09 15.23
CA SER A 40 11.48 -0.21 15.19
C SER A 40 10.13 -0.22 15.94
N LYS A 41 9.76 0.88 16.61
CA LYS A 41 8.50 1.04 17.37
C LYS A 41 8.09 2.50 17.46
N GLY A 42 6.84 2.75 17.83
CA GLY A 42 6.26 4.08 17.95
C GLY A 42 5.28 4.38 16.82
N LYS A 43 5.06 5.64 16.49
CA LYS A 43 4.09 6.06 15.47
C LYS A 43 4.79 6.75 14.29
N LEU A 44 4.36 6.39 13.09
CA LEU A 44 4.71 7.03 11.82
C LEU A 44 3.48 7.77 11.32
N LEU A 45 3.56 9.10 11.21
CA LEU A 45 2.51 9.95 10.65
C LEU A 45 2.92 10.39 9.23
N LEU A 46 2.11 10.05 8.25
CA LEU A 46 2.34 10.34 6.84
C LEU A 46 1.37 11.40 6.35
N ASN A 47 1.89 12.54 5.92
CA ASN A 47 1.17 13.66 5.30
C ASN A 47 1.63 13.78 3.82
N LEU A 48 1.35 12.77 3.03
CA LEU A 48 1.79 12.63 1.63
C LEU A 48 0.59 12.59 0.69
N GLY A 49 0.77 13.03 -0.56
CA GLY A 49 -0.31 12.99 -1.56
C GLY A 49 -0.51 11.60 -2.17
N GLN A 50 0.55 10.80 -2.25
CA GLN A 50 0.56 9.40 -2.70
C GLN A 50 1.69 8.65 -2.01
N VAL A 51 1.55 7.34 -1.84
CA VAL A 51 2.56 6.51 -1.18
C VAL A 51 2.28 5.03 -1.35
N THR A 52 3.34 4.23 -1.40
CA THR A 52 3.28 2.78 -1.15
C THR A 52 3.98 2.45 0.16
N VAL A 53 3.26 1.92 1.12
CA VAL A 53 3.80 1.50 2.43
C VAL A 53 3.78 -0.01 2.51
N GLU A 54 4.91 -0.62 2.85
CA GLU A 54 5.03 -2.07 2.97
C GLU A 54 5.63 -2.47 4.31
N GLY A 55 4.94 -3.36 5.03
CA GLY A 55 5.43 -3.94 6.27
C GLY A 55 6.55 -4.95 6.00
N TYR A 56 7.59 -4.93 6.82
CA TYR A 56 8.70 -5.86 6.69
C TYR A 56 9.34 -6.20 8.04
N LYS A 57 10.09 -7.30 8.07
CA LYS A 57 10.86 -7.72 9.25
C LYS A 57 12.19 -6.98 9.27
N GLY A 58 12.25 -5.87 10.01
CA GLY A 58 13.44 -5.05 10.14
C GLY A 58 13.37 -4.10 11.32
N SER A 59 14.38 -3.26 11.48
CA SER A 59 14.51 -2.31 12.58
C SER A 59 14.61 -0.84 12.14
N GLU A 60 14.52 -0.58 10.85
CA GLU A 60 14.65 0.75 10.26
C GLU A 60 13.43 1.08 9.42
N ILE A 61 12.99 2.33 9.41
CA ILE A 61 12.06 2.82 8.39
C ILE A 61 12.90 3.26 7.19
N ILE A 62 12.58 2.71 6.01
CA ILE A 62 13.33 2.95 4.77
C ILE A 62 12.41 3.64 3.79
N PHE A 63 12.80 4.84 3.38
CA PHE A 63 12.14 5.64 2.35
C PHE A 63 12.91 5.48 1.04
N SER A 64 12.23 5.29 -0.05
CA SER A 64 12.84 5.23 -1.39
C SER A 64 11.95 5.91 -2.42
N VAL A 65 12.60 6.55 -3.39
CA VAL A 65 11.96 7.16 -4.57
C VAL A 65 12.68 6.61 -5.78
N LYS A 66 11.93 6.22 -6.81
CA LYS A 66 12.53 5.90 -8.10
C LYS A 66 13.19 7.16 -8.64
N GLY A 67 14.45 7.02 -9.09
CA GLY A 67 15.13 8.09 -9.77
C GLY A 67 14.48 8.28 -11.15
N GLU A 68 13.52 9.18 -11.22
CA GLU A 68 13.18 9.78 -12.51
C GLU A 68 14.23 10.85 -12.76
N ASP A 69 14.77 10.90 -13.98
CA ASP A 69 15.45 12.06 -14.51
C ASP A 69 14.41 13.19 -14.59
N GLN A 70 14.14 13.81 -13.45
CA GLN A 70 13.43 15.07 -13.46
C GLN A 70 14.36 16.06 -14.14
N ASP A 71 13.92 16.65 -15.24
CA ASP A 71 14.56 17.84 -15.81
C ASP A 71 14.81 18.82 -14.66
N GLU A 72 16.03 18.81 -14.13
CA GLU A 72 16.41 19.70 -13.05
C GLU A 72 16.23 21.13 -13.56
N ASP A 73 15.31 21.88 -12.97
CA ASP A 73 15.16 23.29 -13.28
C ASP A 73 16.48 23.99 -12.96
N LYS A 74 17.25 24.30 -13.97
CA LYS A 74 18.56 25.00 -13.83
C LYS A 74 18.47 26.29 -13.04
N ARG A 75 17.27 26.90 -12.96
CA ARG A 75 17.03 28.10 -12.15
C ARG A 75 16.96 27.79 -10.66
N ALA A 76 16.72 26.53 -10.30
CA ALA A 76 16.67 26.08 -8.91
C ALA A 76 18.03 25.60 -8.39
N GLU A 77 19.09 25.66 -9.21
CA GLU A 77 20.42 25.25 -8.80
C GLU A 77 20.89 26.05 -7.57
N GLY A 78 21.32 25.35 -6.53
CA GLY A 78 21.71 25.93 -5.25
C GLY A 78 20.56 26.43 -4.36
N LEU A 79 19.29 26.24 -4.77
CA LEU A 79 18.11 26.61 -3.99
C LEU A 79 17.44 25.37 -3.39
N GLN A 80 16.68 25.59 -2.31
CA GLN A 80 15.90 24.52 -1.66
C GLN A 80 14.40 24.79 -1.78
N ILE A 81 13.62 23.74 -1.98
CA ILE A 81 12.16 23.82 -1.90
C ILE A 81 11.77 24.04 -0.44
N VAL A 82 10.97 25.07 -0.20
CA VAL A 82 10.39 25.38 1.12
C VAL A 82 8.88 25.36 1.00
N ASN A 83 8.19 24.61 1.85
CA ASN A 83 6.72 24.60 1.85
C ASN A 83 6.15 25.75 2.72
N SER A 84 4.83 25.86 2.77
CA SER A 84 4.15 26.92 3.55
C SER A 84 4.33 26.81 5.07
N LEU A 85 4.84 25.70 5.58
CA LEU A 85 5.16 25.48 6.99
C LEU A 85 6.64 25.76 7.29
N GLY A 86 7.42 26.23 6.32
CA GLY A 86 8.85 26.46 6.45
C GLY A 86 9.70 25.17 6.43
N LEU A 87 9.11 24.02 6.07
CA LEU A 87 9.84 22.75 5.99
C LEU A 87 10.64 22.68 4.70
N VAL A 88 11.86 22.14 4.80
CA VAL A 88 12.78 21.89 3.67
C VAL A 88 13.05 20.40 3.51
N ASP A 89 13.54 19.99 2.35
CA ASP A 89 13.98 18.61 2.13
C ASP A 89 15.23 18.30 2.97
N ASN A 90 15.08 17.39 3.91
CA ASN A 90 16.18 16.89 4.73
C ASN A 90 16.51 15.42 4.42
N THR A 91 15.96 14.87 3.34
CA THR A 91 16.10 13.46 2.95
C THR A 91 16.74 13.27 1.59
N GLY A 92 16.71 14.28 0.72
CA GLY A 92 17.07 14.20 -0.70
C GLY A 92 16.01 13.48 -1.56
N LEU A 93 14.80 13.25 -1.01
CA LEU A 93 13.71 12.54 -1.66
C LEU A 93 12.50 13.44 -1.99
N GLY A 94 12.62 14.77 -1.78
CA GLY A 94 11.51 15.72 -1.95
C GLY A 94 10.50 15.69 -0.81
N ILE A 95 10.85 15.15 0.34
CA ILE A 95 10.04 15.09 1.56
C ILE A 95 10.82 15.64 2.77
N ASN A 96 10.07 16.06 3.79
CA ASN A 96 10.64 16.38 5.09
C ASN A 96 10.27 15.29 6.09
N VAL A 97 11.26 14.85 6.87
CA VAL A 97 11.08 13.85 7.93
C VAL A 97 11.57 14.46 9.24
N SER A 98 10.70 14.52 10.24
CA SER A 98 11.01 15.06 11.57
C SER A 98 10.45 14.15 12.66
N GLU A 99 11.07 14.15 13.84
CA GLU A 99 10.58 13.40 15.00
C GLU A 99 10.26 14.36 16.14
N LYS A 100 9.04 14.23 16.67
CA LYS A 100 8.58 14.98 17.83
C LYS A 100 7.74 14.08 18.73
N ASP A 101 8.03 14.07 20.02
CA ASP A 101 7.29 13.29 21.04
C ASP A 101 7.14 11.79 20.70
N GLY A 102 8.17 11.21 20.09
CA GLY A 102 8.18 9.79 19.67
C GLY A 102 7.40 9.50 18.38
N ILE A 103 6.78 10.52 17.77
CA ILE A 103 6.09 10.42 16.49
C ILE A 103 7.06 10.86 15.39
N LEU A 104 7.28 9.98 14.42
CA LEU A 104 7.98 10.32 13.19
C LEU A 104 6.97 10.87 12.19
N GLU A 105 7.12 12.15 11.84
CA GLU A 105 6.24 12.83 10.90
C GLU A 105 6.93 13.02 9.56
N VAL A 106 6.22 12.68 8.49
CA VAL A 106 6.67 12.76 7.09
C VAL A 106 5.75 13.69 6.33
N ASN A 107 6.32 14.78 5.81
CA ASN A 107 5.55 15.80 5.11
C ASN A 107 6.01 15.94 3.66
N SER A 108 5.05 16.07 2.74
CA SER A 108 5.33 16.49 1.38
C SER A 108 5.74 17.97 1.33
N LEU A 109 6.69 18.29 0.47
CA LEU A 109 7.10 19.68 0.22
C LEU A 109 6.30 20.33 -0.92
N LYS A 110 5.83 19.53 -1.86
CA LYS A 110 5.04 19.98 -3.02
C LYS A 110 3.55 19.79 -2.77
N LYS A 111 2.71 20.65 -3.34
CA LYS A 111 1.24 20.60 -3.19
C LYS A 111 0.54 19.83 -4.30
N MET A 112 1.14 19.71 -5.47
CA MET A 112 0.48 19.18 -6.68
C MET A 112 1.24 18.02 -7.34
N SER A 113 2.57 18.03 -7.31
CA SER A 113 3.41 16.98 -7.88
C SER A 113 4.16 16.29 -6.75
N PHE A 114 3.65 15.14 -6.32
CA PHE A 114 4.22 14.38 -5.22
C PHE A 114 5.25 13.37 -5.73
N PRO A 115 6.38 13.18 -5.04
CA PRO A 115 7.25 12.05 -5.33
C PRO A 115 6.50 10.73 -5.06
N ASP A 116 6.74 9.70 -5.88
CA ASP A 116 6.25 8.34 -5.61
C ASP A 116 7.15 7.68 -4.57
N VAL A 117 6.79 7.87 -3.31
CA VAL A 117 7.57 7.37 -2.17
C VAL A 117 7.14 5.97 -1.81
N LYS A 118 8.08 5.02 -1.85
CA LYS A 118 7.91 3.71 -1.23
C LYS A 118 8.54 3.73 0.17
N ILE A 119 7.78 3.24 1.17
CA ILE A 119 8.21 3.19 2.57
C ILE A 119 8.16 1.76 3.08
N LEU A 120 9.29 1.22 3.53
CA LEU A 120 9.32 -0.04 4.28
C LEU A 120 9.24 0.27 5.77
N VAL A 121 8.28 -0.37 6.47
CA VAL A 121 7.98 -0.07 7.87
C VAL A 121 8.10 -1.35 8.72
N PRO A 122 8.86 -1.33 9.84
CA PRO A 122 8.93 -2.45 10.77
C PRO A 122 7.58 -2.83 11.40
N GLU A 123 7.41 -4.11 11.71
CA GLU A 123 6.14 -4.70 12.21
C GLU A 123 5.59 -4.08 13.51
N ASN A 124 6.37 -3.31 14.29
CA ASN A 124 5.93 -2.72 15.56
C ASN A 124 5.74 -1.19 15.49
N VAL A 125 5.62 -0.62 14.31
CA VAL A 125 5.37 0.81 14.11
C VAL A 125 3.91 1.02 13.72
N ILE A 126 3.16 1.78 14.52
CA ILE A 126 1.78 2.20 14.20
C ILE A 126 1.83 3.19 13.05
N ILE A 127 0.96 3.03 12.07
CA ILE A 127 0.95 3.88 10.88
C ILE A 127 -0.32 4.74 10.89
N SER A 128 -0.14 6.05 10.77
CA SER A 128 -1.22 7.01 10.56
C SER A 128 -0.99 7.77 9.26
N PHE A 129 -1.98 7.82 8.39
CA PHE A 129 -1.92 8.54 7.12
C PHE A 129 -3.04 9.57 7.05
N LYS A 130 -2.70 10.81 6.66
CA LYS A 130 -3.68 11.89 6.50
C LYS A 130 -3.42 12.67 5.22
N HIS A 131 -4.47 12.85 4.40
CA HIS A 131 -4.40 13.71 3.22
C HIS A 131 -5.76 14.28 2.86
N GLN A 132 -5.84 15.59 2.66
CA GLN A 132 -7.10 16.30 2.43
C GLN A 132 -7.16 17.04 1.09
N SER A 133 -6.02 17.18 0.40
CA SER A 133 -5.97 17.87 -0.89
C SER A 133 -6.62 17.04 -2.00
N GLN A 134 -7.22 17.72 -2.96
CA GLN A 134 -7.70 17.09 -4.20
C GLN A 134 -6.56 16.63 -5.12
N TYR A 135 -5.36 17.13 -4.89
CA TYR A 135 -4.15 16.71 -5.59
C TYR A 135 -3.52 15.55 -4.84
N GLY A 136 -3.32 14.45 -5.52
CA GLY A 136 -2.75 13.23 -4.97
C GLY A 136 -3.06 12.03 -5.85
N GLY A 137 -2.42 10.93 -5.57
CA GLY A 137 -2.62 9.65 -6.25
C GLY A 137 -3.22 8.60 -5.32
N ASP A 138 -3.13 7.37 -5.75
CA ASP A 138 -3.52 6.22 -4.95
C ASP A 138 -2.56 6.03 -3.76
N ILE A 139 -3.10 5.54 -2.66
CA ILE A 139 -2.31 5.12 -1.50
C ILE A 139 -2.44 3.63 -1.30
N VAL A 140 -1.30 2.96 -1.15
CA VAL A 140 -1.24 1.50 -1.11
C VAL A 140 -0.52 1.06 0.16
N PHE A 141 -1.14 0.17 0.93
CA PHE A 141 -0.55 -0.46 2.11
C PHE A 141 -0.49 -1.97 1.92
N LYS A 142 0.69 -2.56 2.09
CA LYS A 142 0.92 -3.99 1.88
C LYS A 142 1.56 -4.65 3.08
N ASN A 143 1.14 -5.88 3.39
CA ASN A 143 1.80 -6.73 4.40
C ASN A 143 1.90 -6.07 5.78
N ILE A 144 0.94 -5.21 6.16
CA ILE A 144 0.95 -4.51 7.44
C ILE A 144 0.34 -5.39 8.53
N GLN A 145 1.09 -5.63 9.59
CA GLN A 145 0.66 -6.44 10.74
C GLN A 145 0.27 -5.59 11.96
N ASN A 146 0.51 -4.29 11.89
CA ASN A 146 0.23 -3.33 12.96
C ASN A 146 -1.07 -2.59 12.73
N GLU A 147 -1.44 -1.82 13.76
CA GLU A 147 -2.52 -0.85 13.67
C GLU A 147 -2.25 0.18 12.58
N ILE A 148 -3.28 0.43 11.76
CA ILE A 148 -3.29 1.48 10.75
C ILE A 148 -4.49 2.39 10.92
N GLU A 149 -4.24 3.69 10.81
CA GLU A 149 -5.25 4.75 10.77
C GLU A 149 -5.10 5.52 9.46
N ILE A 150 -6.12 5.56 8.62
CA ILE A 150 -6.08 6.25 7.34
C ILE A 150 -7.28 7.19 7.24
N ALA A 151 -7.04 8.47 7.01
CA ALA A 151 -8.08 9.47 6.78
C ALA A 151 -7.73 10.32 5.56
N THR A 152 -8.52 10.19 4.49
CA THR A 152 -8.34 10.93 3.26
C THR A 152 -9.62 11.59 2.78
N THR A 153 -9.48 12.60 1.92
CA THR A 153 -10.63 13.20 1.24
C THR A 153 -10.81 12.66 -0.17
N TYR A 154 -9.74 12.57 -0.96
CA TYR A 154 -9.85 12.25 -2.39
C TYR A 154 -9.11 10.98 -2.83
N ASN A 155 -8.14 10.51 -2.04
CA ASN A 155 -7.33 9.36 -2.46
C ASN A 155 -8.14 8.05 -2.48
N ASN A 156 -7.89 7.23 -3.48
CA ASN A 156 -8.25 5.82 -3.42
C ASN A 156 -7.29 5.10 -2.47
N ILE A 157 -7.84 4.16 -1.72
CA ILE A 157 -7.10 3.41 -0.71
C ILE A 157 -7.09 1.93 -1.11
N LYS A 158 -5.90 1.36 -1.19
CA LYS A 158 -5.71 -0.06 -1.42
C LYS A 158 -4.94 -0.71 -0.28
N LEU A 159 -5.55 -1.69 0.36
CA LEU A 159 -4.97 -2.46 1.45
C LEU A 159 -4.79 -3.91 1.00
N GLU A 160 -3.56 -4.41 1.04
CA GLU A 160 -3.20 -5.77 0.61
C GLU A 160 -2.55 -6.55 1.76
N ASN A 161 -3.15 -7.68 2.15
CA ASN A 161 -2.63 -8.55 3.21
C ASN A 161 -2.43 -7.83 4.56
N ILE A 162 -3.48 -7.16 5.02
CA ILE A 162 -3.48 -6.41 6.29
C ILE A 162 -4.01 -7.29 7.42
N THR A 163 -3.36 -7.23 8.57
CA THR A 163 -3.81 -7.97 9.77
C THR A 163 -4.79 -7.16 10.59
N GLY A 164 -4.60 -5.87 10.72
CA GLY A 164 -5.37 -4.99 11.62
C GLY A 164 -4.75 -4.90 13.02
N PRO A 165 -5.36 -4.09 13.93
CA PRO A 165 -6.55 -3.25 13.77
C PRO A 165 -6.43 -2.21 12.63
N ALA A 166 -7.59 -1.83 12.05
CA ALA A 166 -7.59 -0.86 10.95
C ALA A 166 -8.78 0.10 11.04
N THR A 167 -8.48 1.40 11.02
CA THR A 167 -9.47 2.47 10.87
C THR A 167 -9.17 3.21 9.58
N VAL A 168 -10.07 3.12 8.61
CA VAL A 168 -9.87 3.62 7.25
C VAL A 168 -11.07 4.44 6.82
N LYS A 169 -10.84 5.69 6.43
CA LYS A 169 -11.88 6.57 5.95
C LYS A 169 -11.42 7.33 4.70
N SER A 170 -12.19 7.23 3.64
CA SER A 170 -12.11 8.13 2.48
C SER A 170 -13.44 8.84 2.28
N ILE A 171 -13.42 10.12 1.86
CA ILE A 171 -14.65 10.83 1.53
C ILE A 171 -15.06 10.56 0.08
N TYR A 172 -14.21 10.83 -0.89
CA TYR A 172 -14.53 10.67 -2.32
C TYR A 172 -13.88 9.45 -2.97
N GLY A 173 -12.74 8.99 -2.43
CA GLY A 173 -12.03 7.83 -2.97
C GLY A 173 -12.67 6.50 -2.58
N LYS A 174 -12.47 5.48 -3.41
CA LYS A 174 -12.83 4.09 -3.08
C LYS A 174 -11.87 3.51 -2.05
N VAL A 175 -12.36 2.50 -1.30
CA VAL A 175 -11.54 1.70 -0.38
C VAL A 175 -11.62 0.23 -0.81
N GLU A 176 -10.49 -0.35 -1.18
CA GLU A 176 -10.31 -1.76 -1.50
C GLU A 176 -9.39 -2.39 -0.45
N ALA A 177 -9.89 -3.35 0.32
CA ALA A 177 -9.15 -3.93 1.45
C ALA A 177 -9.17 -5.45 1.43
N VAL A 178 -7.99 -6.06 1.43
CA VAL A 178 -7.79 -7.50 1.53
C VAL A 178 -7.08 -7.83 2.84
N PHE A 179 -7.80 -8.44 3.77
CA PHE A 179 -7.27 -8.81 5.08
C PHE A 179 -6.59 -10.19 5.05
N SER A 180 -5.60 -10.38 5.91
CA SER A 180 -4.85 -11.64 6.02
C SER A 180 -5.66 -12.73 6.73
N GLN A 181 -5.18 -13.99 6.70
CA GLN A 181 -5.81 -15.09 7.47
C GLN A 181 -5.80 -14.86 8.98
N ASN A 182 -4.82 -14.09 9.48
CA ASN A 182 -4.67 -13.74 10.90
C ASN A 182 -5.30 -12.38 11.21
N THR A 183 -6.44 -12.07 10.61
CA THR A 183 -7.16 -10.81 10.82
C THR A 183 -7.45 -10.56 12.28
N LYS A 184 -7.06 -9.39 12.76
CA LYS A 184 -7.31 -8.86 14.11
C LYS A 184 -8.17 -7.60 13.98
N GLY A 185 -9.03 -7.38 14.91
CA GLY A 185 -9.87 -6.18 14.93
C GLY A 185 -9.62 -5.31 16.16
N PRO A 186 -10.35 -4.22 16.25
CA PRO A 186 -11.49 -3.83 15.39
C PRO A 186 -11.09 -3.39 13.98
N LEU A 187 -12.01 -3.54 13.04
CA LEU A 187 -11.88 -3.01 11.68
C LEU A 187 -13.03 -2.02 11.43
N SER A 188 -12.69 -0.81 10.97
CA SER A 188 -13.65 0.20 10.52
C SER A 188 -13.24 0.69 9.14
N ILE A 189 -14.00 0.35 8.11
CA ILE A 189 -13.70 0.66 6.70
C ILE A 189 -14.84 1.50 6.14
N ILE A 190 -14.58 2.77 5.91
CA ILE A 190 -15.60 3.75 5.51
C ILE A 190 -15.17 4.45 4.23
N SER A 191 -16.03 4.41 3.22
CA SER A 191 -15.97 5.29 2.05
C SER A 191 -17.29 6.04 1.94
N VAL A 192 -17.28 7.37 1.91
CA VAL A 192 -18.54 8.12 1.89
C VAL A 192 -19.18 8.10 0.50
N TYR A 193 -18.48 8.58 -0.52
CA TYR A 193 -18.97 8.63 -1.90
C TYR A 193 -18.44 7.50 -2.78
N GLY A 194 -17.27 6.94 -2.47
CA GLY A 194 -16.69 5.81 -3.17
C GLY A 194 -17.26 4.47 -2.66
N LEU A 195 -16.96 3.39 -3.37
CA LEU A 195 -17.28 2.03 -2.92
C LEU A 195 -16.36 1.56 -1.78
N ALA A 196 -16.86 0.62 -0.98
CA ALA A 196 -16.06 -0.14 -0.01
C ALA A 196 -16.06 -1.62 -0.41
N ASP A 197 -14.91 -2.14 -0.84
CA ASP A 197 -14.72 -3.55 -1.23
C ASP A 197 -13.77 -4.24 -0.25
N VAL A 198 -14.31 -5.11 0.58
CA VAL A 198 -13.58 -5.73 1.69
C VAL A 198 -13.57 -7.24 1.54
N THR A 199 -12.39 -7.81 1.46
CA THR A 199 -12.15 -9.26 1.42
C THR A 199 -11.64 -9.73 2.78
N LEU A 200 -12.37 -10.66 3.39
CA LEU A 200 -12.08 -11.27 4.68
C LEU A 200 -11.84 -12.77 4.55
N PRO A 201 -11.08 -13.40 5.46
CA PRO A 201 -11.00 -14.86 5.52
C PRO A 201 -12.37 -15.49 5.76
N LYS A 202 -12.69 -16.62 5.10
CA LYS A 202 -13.92 -17.40 5.37
C LYS A 202 -14.07 -17.79 6.84
N SER A 203 -12.94 -17.99 7.52
CA SER A 203 -12.89 -18.39 8.93
C SER A 203 -13.03 -17.23 9.92
N VAL A 204 -13.15 -15.97 9.45
CA VAL A 204 -13.25 -14.81 10.35
C VAL A 204 -14.43 -14.94 11.29
N LYS A 205 -14.21 -14.66 12.57
CA LYS A 205 -15.26 -14.56 13.60
C LYS A 205 -15.48 -13.08 13.90
N ALA A 206 -16.66 -12.57 13.59
CA ALA A 206 -16.92 -11.15 13.71
C ALA A 206 -18.35 -10.81 14.13
N ASN A 207 -18.48 -9.71 14.88
CA ASN A 207 -19.70 -8.95 15.00
C ASN A 207 -19.69 -7.92 13.86
N LEU A 208 -20.44 -8.19 12.81
CA LEU A 208 -20.45 -7.42 11.58
C LEU A 208 -21.55 -6.37 11.61
N LYS A 209 -21.18 -5.14 11.25
CA LYS A 209 -22.11 -4.09 10.87
C LYS A 209 -21.74 -3.58 9.48
N THR A 210 -22.67 -3.64 8.55
CA THR A 210 -22.46 -3.03 7.23
C THR A 210 -23.63 -2.14 6.88
N THR A 211 -23.35 -0.98 6.28
CA THR A 211 -24.35 0.08 6.08
C THR A 211 -24.12 0.79 4.74
N THR A 212 -25.21 1.09 4.06
CA THR A 212 -25.25 2.05 2.96
C THR A 212 -26.52 2.89 3.05
N SER A 213 -26.47 4.16 2.63
CA SER A 213 -27.65 5.02 2.62
C SER A 213 -28.35 5.02 1.26
N TYR A 214 -27.59 4.95 0.15
CA TYR A 214 -28.09 5.06 -1.22
C TYR A 214 -27.54 4.01 -2.18
N GLY A 215 -26.82 2.99 -1.69
CA GLY A 215 -26.24 1.92 -2.49
C GLY A 215 -26.81 0.55 -2.15
N GLU A 216 -26.11 -0.50 -2.53
CA GLU A 216 -26.44 -1.88 -2.24
C GLU A 216 -25.32 -2.57 -1.48
N ILE A 217 -25.66 -3.59 -0.69
CA ILE A 217 -24.74 -4.45 0.03
C ILE A 217 -24.67 -5.80 -0.68
N TYR A 218 -23.47 -6.15 -1.17
CA TYR A 218 -23.17 -7.45 -1.77
C TYR A 218 -22.29 -8.27 -0.84
N MET A 219 -22.70 -9.48 -0.51
CA MET A 219 -21.97 -10.35 0.41
C MET A 219 -21.76 -11.73 -0.18
N SER A 220 -20.57 -12.30 0.03
CA SER A 220 -20.27 -13.68 -0.34
C SER A 220 -21.21 -14.65 0.41
N PRO A 221 -21.80 -15.65 -0.29
CA PRO A 221 -22.61 -16.69 0.34
C PRO A 221 -21.80 -17.63 1.25
N ASP A 222 -20.46 -17.57 1.17
CA ASP A 222 -19.58 -18.39 2.01
C ASP A 222 -19.53 -17.95 3.47
N PHE A 223 -20.03 -16.76 3.80
CA PHE A 223 -20.13 -16.33 5.18
C PHE A 223 -21.35 -16.95 5.86
N LYS A 224 -21.11 -17.70 6.95
CA LYS A 224 -22.18 -18.14 7.86
C LYS A 224 -22.53 -16.97 8.78
N ILE A 225 -23.58 -16.23 8.42
CA ILE A 225 -24.03 -15.05 9.18
C ILE A 225 -25.36 -15.33 9.85
N ASP A 226 -25.43 -15.05 11.15
CA ASP A 226 -26.66 -14.97 11.92
C ASP A 226 -27.07 -13.49 12.00
N VAL A 227 -28.09 -13.14 11.19
CA VAL A 227 -28.55 -11.76 11.00
C VAL A 227 -29.50 -11.36 12.11
N GLU A 228 -29.24 -10.23 12.77
CA GLU A 228 -30.18 -9.63 13.72
C GLU A 228 -31.36 -9.02 12.97
N LYS A 229 -32.56 -9.63 13.16
CA LYS A 229 -33.78 -9.08 12.59
C LYS A 229 -34.22 -7.85 13.41
N LYS A 230 -34.35 -6.70 12.77
CA LYS A 230 -34.91 -5.50 13.36
C LYS A 230 -36.35 -5.34 12.87
N ASP A 231 -37.30 -5.30 13.80
CA ASP A 231 -38.69 -5.12 13.47
C ASP A 231 -39.03 -3.70 12.98
N GLY A 232 -39.68 -3.61 11.83
CA GLY A 232 -40.84 -2.75 11.56
C GLY A 232 -40.62 -1.29 11.18
N LEU A 233 -39.44 -0.71 11.05
CA LEU A 233 -39.27 0.69 10.59
C LEU A 233 -38.71 0.77 9.18
N VAL A 234 -39.45 1.44 8.27
CA VAL A 234 -38.93 1.82 6.95
C VAL A 234 -37.79 2.82 7.18
N ARG A 235 -36.54 2.37 6.91
CA ARG A 235 -35.35 3.22 6.97
C ARG A 235 -34.92 3.57 5.55
N HIS A 236 -34.45 4.79 5.36
CA HIS A 236 -33.68 5.12 4.17
C HIS A 236 -32.31 4.46 4.27
N GLY A 237 -32.00 3.54 3.35
CA GLY A 237 -30.75 2.81 3.26
C GLY A 237 -30.78 1.40 3.87
N ASP A 238 -29.78 0.62 3.51
CA ASP A 238 -29.62 -0.76 3.95
C ASP A 238 -28.63 -0.84 5.12
N GLU A 239 -29.01 -1.54 6.17
CA GLU A 239 -28.16 -1.88 7.31
C GLU A 239 -28.27 -3.37 7.59
N LEU A 240 -27.12 -4.06 7.62
CA LEU A 240 -27.03 -5.44 8.02
C LEU A 240 -26.17 -5.55 9.27
N ILE A 241 -26.74 -6.09 10.34
CA ILE A 241 -26.05 -6.41 11.60
C ILE A 241 -26.17 -7.90 11.82
N GLY A 242 -25.07 -8.55 12.17
CA GLY A 242 -25.10 -9.98 12.43
C GLY A 242 -23.77 -10.53 12.93
N LYS A 243 -23.80 -11.81 13.31
CA LYS A 243 -22.62 -12.54 13.76
C LYS A 243 -22.12 -13.46 12.67
N VAL A 244 -20.89 -13.23 12.23
CA VAL A 244 -20.21 -14.10 11.29
C VAL A 244 -19.48 -15.20 12.06
N ASN A 245 -19.74 -16.47 11.73
CA ASN A 245 -19.15 -17.65 12.38
C ASN A 245 -19.25 -17.63 13.92
N GLY A 246 -20.42 -17.21 14.45
CA GLY A 246 -20.71 -17.15 15.89
C GLY A 246 -20.23 -15.88 16.59
N GLY A 247 -19.75 -14.89 15.85
CA GLY A 247 -19.32 -13.61 16.42
C GLY A 247 -17.87 -13.60 16.89
N GLY A 248 -17.37 -12.39 17.15
CA GLY A 248 -15.98 -12.17 17.54
C GLY A 248 -15.58 -10.69 17.47
N THR A 249 -14.52 -10.36 16.74
CA THR A 249 -14.06 -8.99 16.60
C THR A 249 -15.09 -8.08 15.91
N THR A 250 -15.10 -6.80 16.25
CA THR A 250 -16.00 -5.84 15.60
C THR A 250 -15.48 -5.48 14.22
N ILE A 251 -16.35 -5.61 13.21
CA ILE A 251 -16.07 -5.20 11.83
C ILE A 251 -17.21 -4.29 11.36
N GLU A 252 -16.87 -3.05 11.02
CA GLU A 252 -17.77 -2.09 10.39
C GLU A 252 -17.31 -1.81 8.96
N VAL A 253 -18.23 -1.94 8.00
CA VAL A 253 -17.99 -1.58 6.60
C VAL A 253 -19.12 -0.68 6.11
N ARG A 254 -18.77 0.49 5.60
CA ARG A 254 -19.77 1.50 5.23
C ARG A 254 -19.41 2.18 3.90
N SER A 255 -20.45 2.37 3.07
CA SER A 255 -20.41 3.30 1.94
C SER A 255 -21.74 4.04 1.88
N ASP A 256 -21.77 5.38 2.04
CA ASP A 256 -23.05 6.10 2.13
C ASP A 256 -23.72 6.24 0.77
N TYR A 257 -22.96 6.56 -0.30
CA TYR A 257 -23.51 6.87 -1.62
C TYR A 257 -23.15 5.85 -2.69
N SER A 258 -22.50 4.74 -2.31
CA SER A 258 -22.09 3.71 -3.26
C SER A 258 -22.25 2.31 -2.66
N LYS A 259 -21.62 1.33 -3.25
CA LYS A 259 -21.81 -0.09 -2.93
C LYS A 259 -20.83 -0.58 -1.88
N VAL A 260 -21.29 -1.51 -1.06
CA VAL A 260 -20.46 -2.30 -0.16
C VAL A 260 -20.33 -3.71 -0.72
N TYR A 261 -19.10 -4.18 -0.86
CA TYR A 261 -18.78 -5.56 -1.22
C TYR A 261 -18.05 -6.25 -0.08
N LEU A 262 -18.61 -7.37 0.39
CA LEU A 262 -18.01 -8.24 1.40
C LEU A 262 -17.67 -9.58 0.77
N ARG A 263 -16.38 -9.83 0.54
CA ARG A 263 -15.86 -11.03 -0.11
C ARG A 263 -15.23 -11.97 0.89
N ALA A 264 -15.41 -13.26 0.65
CA ALA A 264 -14.75 -14.34 1.40
C ALA A 264 -13.60 -14.94 0.58
N LYS A 265 -12.44 -15.20 1.22
CA LYS A 265 -11.31 -15.88 0.59
C LYS A 265 -10.80 -17.05 1.42
#